data_dbdb238dea99863c30bddfc726f24f71
#
_entry.id   dbdb238dea99863c30bddfc726f24f71
#
_cell.length_a   1.000
_cell.length_b   1.000
_cell.length_c   1.000
_cell.angle_alpha   90.00
_cell.angle_beta   90.00
_cell.angle_gamma   90.00
#
_symmetry.space_group_name_H-M   'P 1'
#
loop_
_entity.id
_entity.type
_entity.pdbx_description
1 polymer ?
#
loop_
_entity_poly.entity_id
_entity_poly.type
_entity_poly.pdbx_seq_one_letter_code
_entity_poly.pdbx_strand_id
1 'polypeptide(L)'
;MNKYVVEFLGTMFFLYVIIAVGNPLAIGTALAIAIMVGAKTSGGMFNPAVSVMMTAAGKLSKSDLLPYVVAQVAGGLVALELYKKL
;
A
#
# COMPACT_ATOMS: atom_id res chain seq x y z
N MET A 1 -5.96 12.46 -7.54
CA MET A 1 -4.59 11.96 -7.32
C MET A 1 -4.40 10.70 -8.15
N ASN A 2 -3.23 10.50 -8.65
CA ASN A 2 -2.91 9.38 -9.53
C ASN A 2 -2.88 8.06 -8.74
N LYS A 3 -3.29 6.96 -9.37
CA LYS A 3 -3.40 5.65 -8.70
C LYS A 3 -2.07 5.13 -8.14
N TYR A 4 -0.97 5.43 -8.80
CA TYR A 4 0.35 5.00 -8.31
C TYR A 4 0.78 5.77 -7.07
N VAL A 5 0.48 7.07 -7.02
CA VAL A 5 0.73 7.90 -5.82
C VAL A 5 -0.13 7.42 -4.65
N VAL A 6 -1.37 7.05 -4.90
CA VAL A 6 -2.26 6.49 -3.86
C VAL A 6 -1.70 5.19 -3.31
N GLU A 7 -1.21 4.29 -4.19
CA GLU A 7 -0.58 3.04 -3.74
C GLU A 7 0.68 3.30 -2.92
N PHE A 8 1.49 4.26 -3.33
CA PHE A 8 2.69 4.66 -2.59
C PHE A 8 2.34 5.20 -1.20
N LEU A 9 1.46 6.20 -1.13
CA LEU A 9 1.10 6.86 0.13
C LEU A 9 0.34 5.92 1.07
N GLY A 10 -0.58 5.13 0.53
CA GLY A 10 -1.36 4.19 1.33
C GLY A 10 -0.49 3.08 1.91
N THR A 11 0.43 2.54 1.11
CA THR A 11 1.37 1.53 1.58
C THR A 11 2.33 2.13 2.60
N MET A 12 2.82 3.34 2.38
CA MET A 12 3.69 4.04 3.31
C MET A 12 3.02 4.18 4.68
N PHE A 13 1.77 4.64 4.71
CA PHE A 13 1.00 4.78 5.94
C PHE A 13 0.80 3.43 6.63
N PHE A 14 0.32 2.43 5.88
CA PHE A 14 0.06 1.10 6.40
C PHE A 14 1.33 0.46 7.00
N LEU A 15 2.42 0.48 6.25
CA LEU A 15 3.68 -0.12 6.70
C LEU A 15 4.34 0.69 7.83
N TYR A 16 4.13 2.00 7.87
CA TYR A 16 4.59 2.80 9.00
C TYR A 16 3.92 2.35 10.31
N VAL A 17 2.62 2.09 10.28
CA VAL A 17 1.91 1.60 11.47
C VAL A 17 2.44 0.22 11.88
N ILE A 18 2.77 -0.63 10.93
CA ILE A 18 3.37 -1.94 11.24
C ILE A 18 4.65 -1.77 12.05
N ILE A 19 5.58 -0.93 11.60
CA ILE A 19 6.90 -0.83 12.25
C ILE A 19 6.87 0.05 13.49
N ALA A 20 6.06 1.11 13.50
CA ALA A 20 6.06 2.07 14.61
C ALA A 20 5.14 1.66 15.75
N VAL A 21 4.02 1.03 15.47
CA VAL A 21 3.02 0.65 16.47
C VAL A 21 3.03 -0.84 16.78
N GLY A 22 3.04 -1.68 15.73
CA GLY A 22 3.16 -3.13 15.88
C GLY A 22 1.96 -3.87 16.46
N ASN A 23 0.89 -3.15 16.80
CA ASN A 23 -0.32 -3.73 17.38
C ASN A 23 -1.25 -4.24 16.26
N PRO A 24 -1.76 -5.48 16.34
CA PRO A 24 -2.58 -6.04 15.25
C PRO A 24 -3.82 -5.22 14.92
N LEU A 25 -4.50 -4.68 15.94
CA LEU A 25 -5.71 -3.89 15.72
C LEU A 25 -5.38 -2.56 15.04
N ALA A 26 -4.29 -1.91 15.45
CA ALA A 26 -3.84 -0.68 14.80
C ALA A 26 -3.43 -0.94 13.36
N ILE A 27 -2.72 -2.04 13.10
CA ILE A 27 -2.28 -2.41 11.74
C ILE A 27 -3.50 -2.69 10.86
N GLY A 28 -4.44 -3.48 11.32
CA GLY A 28 -5.67 -3.77 10.57
C GLY A 28 -6.51 -2.53 10.32
N THR A 29 -6.60 -1.65 11.32
CA THR A 29 -7.32 -0.38 11.18
C THR A 29 -6.64 0.54 10.17
N ALA A 30 -5.32 0.61 10.18
CA ALA A 30 -4.57 1.41 9.20
C ALA A 30 -4.84 0.92 7.77
N LEU A 31 -4.81 -0.40 7.55
CA LEU A 31 -5.13 -0.97 6.24
C LEU A 31 -6.58 -0.66 5.84
N ALA A 32 -7.52 -0.81 6.77
CA ALA A 32 -8.92 -0.49 6.51
C ALA A 32 -9.10 0.97 6.09
N ILE A 33 -8.46 1.90 6.79
CA ILE A 33 -8.51 3.33 6.46
C ILE A 33 -7.90 3.59 5.09
N ALA A 34 -6.74 3.01 4.81
CA ALA A 34 -6.07 3.18 3.51
C ALA A 34 -6.96 2.70 2.36
N ILE A 35 -7.62 1.56 2.53
CA ILE A 35 -8.56 1.02 1.53
C ILE A 35 -9.76 1.95 1.37
N MET A 36 -10.35 2.39 2.47
CA MET A 36 -11.53 3.28 2.42
C MET A 36 -11.22 4.59 1.68
N VAL A 37 -10.01 5.13 1.87
CA VAL A 37 -9.61 6.38 1.22
C VAL A 37 -9.19 6.15 -0.23
N GLY A 38 -8.45 5.09 -0.51
CA GLY A 38 -7.76 4.91 -1.79
C GLY A 38 -8.44 4.01 -2.80
N ALA A 39 -9.41 3.18 -2.39
CA ALA A 39 -9.96 2.14 -3.27
C ALA A 39 -10.58 2.69 -4.56
N LYS A 40 -11.25 3.83 -4.50
CA LYS A 40 -11.89 4.43 -5.68
C LYS A 40 -10.86 4.88 -6.73
N THR A 41 -9.66 5.23 -6.30
CA THR A 41 -8.61 5.73 -7.20
C THR A 41 -7.71 4.60 -7.69
N SER A 42 -7.25 3.73 -6.78
CA SER A 42 -6.23 2.72 -7.10
C SER A 42 -6.71 1.27 -6.97
N GLY A 43 -7.86 1.06 -6.36
CA GLY A 43 -8.33 -0.27 -5.97
C GLY A 43 -7.86 -0.70 -4.59
N GLY A 44 -6.95 0.04 -3.97
CA GLY A 44 -6.54 -0.22 -2.59
C GLY A 44 -5.81 -1.53 -2.38
N MET A 45 -4.83 -1.82 -3.21
CA MET A 45 -4.03 -3.06 -3.12
C MET A 45 -3.05 -3.02 -1.95
N PHE A 46 -2.17 -2.02 -1.92
CA PHE A 46 -1.21 -1.73 -0.85
C PHE A 46 -0.31 -2.90 -0.45
N ASN A 47 -0.12 -3.86 -1.35
CA ASN A 47 0.62 -5.09 -1.06
C ASN A 47 0.98 -5.76 -2.39
N PRO A 48 2.27 -6.05 -2.64
CA PRO A 48 2.67 -6.71 -3.88
C PRO A 48 2.00 -8.07 -4.11
N ALA A 49 1.78 -8.85 -3.05
CA ALA A 49 1.12 -10.15 -3.18
C ALA A 49 -0.34 -9.99 -3.59
N VAL A 50 -1.03 -8.99 -3.02
CA VAL A 50 -2.41 -8.67 -3.41
C VAL A 50 -2.44 -8.21 -4.88
N SER A 51 -1.48 -7.38 -5.29
CA SER A 51 -1.40 -6.88 -6.66
C SER A 51 -1.18 -8.02 -7.66
N VAL A 52 -0.32 -8.97 -7.35
CA VAL A 52 -0.08 -10.16 -8.19
C VAL A 52 -1.37 -11.00 -8.30
N MET A 53 -2.01 -11.28 -7.18
CA MET A 53 -3.25 -12.05 -7.16
C MET A 53 -4.35 -11.35 -7.97
N MET A 54 -4.52 -10.06 -7.80
CA MET A 54 -5.55 -9.30 -8.50
C MET A 54 -5.27 -9.23 -10.00
N THR A 55 -4.01 -9.18 -10.40
CA THR A 55 -3.64 -9.26 -11.82
C THR A 55 -4.01 -10.62 -12.39
N ALA A 56 -3.69 -11.70 -11.68
CA ALA A 56 -4.03 -13.05 -12.08
C ALA A 56 -5.55 -13.26 -12.16
N ALA A 57 -6.30 -12.60 -11.27
CA ALA A 57 -7.76 -12.67 -11.25
C ALA A 57 -8.44 -11.78 -12.33
N GLY A 58 -7.65 -11.02 -13.10
CA GLY A 58 -8.19 -10.11 -14.11
C GLY A 58 -8.76 -8.81 -13.56
N LYS A 59 -8.46 -8.49 -12.31
CA LYS A 59 -8.99 -7.30 -11.61
C LYS A 59 -7.99 -6.14 -11.52
N LEU A 60 -6.74 -6.37 -11.89
CA LEU A 60 -5.73 -5.35 -12.07
C LEU A 60 -5.08 -5.57 -13.43
N SER A 61 -4.91 -4.51 -14.20
CA SER A 61 -4.30 -4.58 -15.52
C SER A 61 -2.84 -5.04 -15.41
N LYS A 62 -2.40 -5.89 -16.35
CA LYS A 62 -1.01 -6.36 -16.37
C LYS A 62 -0.02 -5.21 -16.48
N SER A 63 -0.39 -4.14 -17.19
CA SER A 63 0.45 -2.95 -17.33
C SER A 63 0.61 -2.17 -16.03
N ASP A 64 -0.31 -2.32 -15.10
CA ASP A 64 -0.26 -1.66 -13.79
C ASP A 64 0.51 -2.46 -12.74
N LEU A 65 0.73 -3.75 -12.94
CA LEU A 65 1.32 -4.60 -11.91
C LEU A 65 2.71 -4.09 -11.47
N LEU A 66 3.62 -3.89 -12.41
CA LEU A 66 4.98 -3.44 -12.07
C LEU A 66 4.98 -2.05 -11.42
N PRO A 67 4.28 -1.03 -11.96
CA PRO A 67 4.19 0.26 -11.26
C PRO A 67 3.59 0.17 -9.87
N TYR A 68 2.59 -0.69 -9.65
CA TYR A 68 2.00 -0.90 -8.32
C TYR A 68 3.03 -1.49 -7.37
N VAL A 69 3.72 -2.54 -7.77
CA VAL A 69 4.73 -3.19 -6.93
C VAL A 69 5.85 -2.23 -6.57
N VAL A 70 6.33 -1.45 -7.55
CA VAL A 70 7.36 -0.44 -7.31
C VAL A 70 6.87 0.62 -6.31
N ALA A 71 5.67 1.14 -6.49
CA ALA A 71 5.08 2.13 -5.58
C ALA A 71 4.94 1.58 -4.17
N GLN A 72 4.49 0.35 -4.03
CA GLN A 72 4.29 -0.31 -2.74
C GLN A 72 5.62 -0.57 -2.02
N VAL A 73 6.60 -1.10 -2.70
CA VAL A 73 7.93 -1.35 -2.13
C VAL A 73 8.58 -0.02 -1.73
N ALA A 74 8.52 0.99 -2.61
CA ALA A 74 9.05 2.32 -2.30
C ALA A 74 8.35 2.93 -1.08
N GLY A 75 7.01 2.78 -0.99
CA GLY A 75 6.25 3.25 0.17
C GLY A 75 6.73 2.63 1.47
N GLY A 76 6.95 1.31 1.47
CA GLY A 76 7.47 0.60 2.64
C GLY A 76 8.85 1.06 3.05
N LEU A 77 9.74 1.27 2.09
CA LEU A 77 11.11 1.75 2.37
C LEU A 77 11.11 3.18 2.90
N VAL A 78 10.25 4.04 2.38
CA VAL A 78 10.10 5.40 2.90
C VAL A 78 9.51 5.36 4.32
N ALA A 79 8.55 4.48 4.59
CA ALA A 79 8.02 4.29 5.95
C ALA A 79 9.14 3.93 6.93
N LEU A 80 10.04 3.04 6.54
CA LEU A 80 11.19 2.68 7.37
C LEU A 80 12.08 3.90 7.65
N GLU A 81 12.37 4.70 6.63
CA GLU A 81 13.21 5.89 6.81
C GLU A 81 12.54 6.93 7.71
N LEU A 82 11.24 7.12 7.59
CA LEU A 82 10.48 8.00 8.49
C LEU A 82 10.55 7.48 9.93
N TYR A 83 10.37 6.18 10.11
CA TYR A 83 10.46 5.58 11.44
C TYR A 83 11.82 5.82 12.09
N LYS A 84 12.91 5.67 11.33
CA LYS A 84 14.26 5.89 11.86
C LYS A 84 14.49 7.34 12.30
N LYS A 85 13.80 8.30 11.68
CA LYS A 85 14.02 9.74 11.91
C LYS A 85 13.03 10.36 12.89
N LEU A 86 11.91 9.74 13.09
CA LEU A 86 10.90 10.20 14.01
C LEU A 86 10.95 9.44 15.33
#